data_cba31b28cfba6edd0a2e0d1939dfa20e
#
_entry.id   cba31b28cfba6edd0a2e0d1939dfa20e
#
_cell.length_a   1.000
_cell.length_b   1.000
_cell.length_c   1.000
_cell.angle_alpha   90.00
_cell.angle_beta   90.00
_cell.angle_gamma   90.00
#
_symmetry.space_group_name_H-M   'P 1'
#
loop_
_entity.id
_entity.type
_entity.pdbx_description
1 polymer ?
#
loop_
_entity_poly.entity_id
_entity_poly.type
_entity_poly.pdbx_seq_one_letter_code
_entity_poly.pdbx_strand_id
1 'polypeptide(L)'
;MLVILQKNVPNLGNVGDVVKVKDGYGRNYLVPRGMAVIADQSNRRRMAHQQREADAQRAKTKAEAEAIAAKIAETPITIKAKVGEEGKLFGSVTNRDIVETLAEAGVEIDRRTLSMGDAIKSTGAFDSQVKLGMDVEATLKVYVVEA
;
A
#
# COMPACT_ATOMS: atom_id res chain seq x y z
N MET A 1 -19.67 -25.15 -21.54
CA MET A 1 -20.31 -24.58 -20.34
C MET A 1 -19.69 -23.24 -19.94
N LEU A 2 -20.42 -22.41 -19.26
CA LEU A 2 -19.92 -21.16 -18.69
C LEU A 2 -19.49 -21.40 -17.24
N VAL A 3 -18.32 -20.92 -16.89
CA VAL A 3 -17.77 -20.99 -15.53
C VAL A 3 -17.26 -19.61 -15.10
N ILE A 4 -17.28 -19.37 -13.79
CA ILE A 4 -16.71 -18.17 -13.16
C ILE A 4 -15.40 -18.58 -12.51
N LEU A 5 -14.31 -17.91 -12.85
CA LEU A 5 -12.98 -18.19 -12.31
C LEU A 5 -12.88 -17.70 -10.84
N GLN A 6 -12.40 -18.56 -9.95
CA GLN A 6 -12.09 -18.24 -8.55
C GLN A 6 -10.59 -18.00 -8.32
N LYS A 7 -9.77 -18.39 -9.28
CA LYS A 7 -8.32 -18.18 -9.27
C LYS A 7 -7.87 -17.72 -10.65
N ASN A 8 -6.75 -17.04 -10.71
CA ASN A 8 -6.13 -16.70 -11.99
C ASN A 8 -5.67 -17.99 -12.67
N VAL A 9 -6.17 -18.22 -13.89
CA VAL A 9 -5.80 -19.36 -14.70
C VAL A 9 -5.10 -18.85 -15.95
N PRO A 10 -3.81 -19.22 -16.17
CA PRO A 10 -3.09 -18.81 -17.37
C PRO A 10 -3.85 -19.20 -18.63
N ASN A 11 -3.89 -18.31 -19.61
CA ASN A 11 -4.60 -18.45 -20.88
C ASN A 11 -6.15 -18.55 -20.80
N LEU A 12 -6.75 -18.36 -19.64
CA LEU A 12 -8.19 -18.38 -19.47
C LEU A 12 -8.74 -17.05 -18.99
N GLY A 13 -8.15 -16.47 -17.93
CA GLY A 13 -8.58 -15.19 -17.37
C GLY A 13 -8.26 -15.06 -15.89
N ASN A 14 -8.81 -13.98 -15.31
CA ASN A 14 -8.58 -13.58 -13.91
C ASN A 14 -9.75 -14.00 -13.01
N VAL A 15 -9.56 -13.82 -11.71
CA VAL A 15 -10.61 -14.06 -10.71
C VAL A 15 -11.84 -13.19 -10.99
N GLY A 16 -13.00 -13.83 -11.05
CA GLY A 16 -14.27 -13.16 -11.35
C GLY A 16 -14.71 -13.21 -12.81
N ASP A 17 -13.81 -13.56 -13.73
CA ASP A 17 -14.14 -13.63 -15.14
C ASP A 17 -15.11 -14.80 -15.45
N VAL A 18 -16.09 -14.51 -16.30
CA VAL A 18 -17.03 -15.52 -16.83
C VAL A 18 -16.50 -16.01 -18.17
N VAL A 19 -16.01 -17.23 -18.22
CA VAL A 19 -15.40 -17.82 -19.40
C VAL A 19 -16.16 -19.04 -19.90
N LYS A 20 -16.20 -19.22 -21.23
CA LYS A 20 -16.77 -20.39 -21.85
C LYS A 20 -15.68 -21.44 -22.02
N VAL A 21 -15.90 -22.61 -21.41
CA VAL A 21 -14.97 -23.74 -21.48
C VAL A 21 -15.66 -25.00 -22.02
N LYS A 22 -14.86 -25.97 -22.46
CA LYS A 22 -15.41 -27.31 -22.81
C LYS A 22 -15.96 -27.96 -21.53
N ASP A 23 -17.08 -28.69 -21.66
CA ASP A 23 -17.79 -29.27 -20.51
C ASP A 23 -16.91 -30.22 -19.71
N GLY A 24 -16.12 -31.05 -20.37
CA GLY A 24 -15.16 -31.96 -19.70
C GLY A 24 -14.05 -31.24 -18.95
N TYR A 25 -13.52 -30.16 -19.49
CA TYR A 25 -12.49 -29.35 -18.83
C TYR A 25 -13.04 -28.62 -17.62
N GLY A 26 -14.21 -28.05 -17.74
CA GLY A 26 -14.88 -27.41 -16.60
C GLY A 26 -15.19 -28.38 -15.46
N ARG A 27 -15.88 -29.48 -15.74
CA ARG A 27 -16.35 -30.44 -14.74
C ARG A 27 -15.24 -31.31 -14.13
N ASN A 28 -14.25 -31.71 -14.92
CA ASN A 28 -13.24 -32.66 -14.48
C ASN A 28 -11.94 -32.02 -13.98
N TYR A 29 -11.68 -30.76 -14.34
CA TYR A 29 -10.44 -30.08 -14.02
C TYR A 29 -10.66 -28.81 -13.18
N LEU A 30 -11.40 -27.83 -13.70
CA LEU A 30 -11.51 -26.53 -13.03
C LEU A 30 -12.35 -26.58 -11.75
N VAL A 31 -13.53 -27.19 -11.80
CA VAL A 31 -14.44 -27.23 -10.65
C VAL A 31 -13.91 -28.12 -9.53
N PRO A 32 -13.40 -29.34 -9.76
CA PRO A 32 -12.87 -30.18 -8.65
C PRO A 32 -11.66 -29.59 -7.94
N ARG A 33 -10.88 -28.77 -8.65
CA ARG A 33 -9.70 -28.09 -8.09
C ARG A 33 -10.01 -26.73 -7.44
N GLY A 34 -11.28 -26.33 -7.41
CA GLY A 34 -11.69 -25.04 -6.86
C GLY A 34 -11.12 -23.84 -7.64
N MET A 35 -10.84 -24.01 -8.92
CA MET A 35 -10.35 -22.95 -9.79
C MET A 35 -11.50 -22.16 -10.44
N ALA A 36 -12.66 -22.80 -10.58
CA ALA A 36 -13.86 -22.17 -11.12
C ALA A 36 -15.12 -22.79 -10.55
N VAL A 37 -16.22 -22.05 -10.61
CA VAL A 37 -17.57 -22.52 -10.29
C VAL A 37 -18.47 -22.40 -11.53
N ILE A 38 -19.51 -23.22 -11.60
CA ILE A 38 -20.48 -23.16 -12.69
C ILE A 38 -21.14 -21.79 -12.66
N ALA A 39 -21.25 -21.14 -13.83
CA ALA A 39 -21.84 -19.81 -13.96
C ALA A 39 -23.37 -19.88 -13.90
N ASP A 40 -23.89 -20.27 -12.75
CA ASP A 40 -25.32 -20.21 -12.43
C ASP A 40 -25.69 -18.79 -11.94
N GLN A 41 -26.97 -18.44 -12.02
CA GLN A 41 -27.47 -17.12 -11.64
C GLN A 41 -27.18 -16.79 -10.16
N SER A 42 -27.26 -17.78 -9.28
CA SER A 42 -26.95 -17.64 -7.86
C SER A 42 -25.45 -17.39 -7.64
N ASN A 43 -24.58 -18.12 -8.33
CA ASN A 43 -23.13 -17.96 -8.23
C ASN A 43 -22.66 -16.61 -8.81
N ARG A 44 -23.28 -16.15 -9.89
CA ARG A 44 -23.03 -14.81 -10.44
C ARG A 44 -23.35 -13.71 -9.45
N ARG A 45 -24.49 -13.80 -8.77
CA ARG A 45 -24.90 -12.82 -7.74
C ARG A 45 -23.95 -12.83 -6.55
N ARG A 46 -23.54 -14.00 -6.07
CA ARG A 46 -22.57 -14.15 -4.97
C ARG A 46 -21.22 -13.54 -5.33
N MET A 47 -20.68 -13.86 -6.51
CA MET A 47 -19.42 -13.30 -6.98
C MET A 47 -19.48 -11.79 -7.15
N ALA A 48 -20.56 -11.27 -7.75
CA ALA A 48 -20.76 -9.83 -7.88
C ALA A 48 -20.85 -9.13 -6.53
N HIS A 49 -21.47 -9.77 -5.53
CA HIS A 49 -21.54 -9.23 -4.17
C HIS A 49 -20.15 -9.21 -3.53
N GLN A 50 -19.41 -10.32 -3.58
CA GLN A 50 -18.05 -10.41 -3.04
C GLN A 50 -17.09 -9.40 -3.71
N GLN A 51 -17.23 -9.21 -5.02
CA GLN A 51 -16.43 -8.24 -5.74
C GLN A 51 -16.72 -6.81 -5.27
N ARG A 52 -18.02 -6.46 -5.13
CA ARG A 52 -18.42 -5.15 -4.60
C ARG A 52 -17.93 -4.91 -3.18
N GLU A 53 -17.97 -5.93 -2.32
CA GLU A 53 -17.46 -5.83 -0.95
C GLU A 53 -15.94 -5.64 -0.94
N ALA A 54 -15.20 -6.40 -1.76
CA ALA A 54 -13.77 -6.26 -1.90
C ALA A 54 -13.37 -4.87 -2.46
N ASP A 55 -14.10 -4.38 -3.47
CA ASP A 55 -13.87 -3.05 -4.04
C ASP A 55 -14.20 -1.93 -3.05
N ALA A 56 -15.29 -2.09 -2.29
CA ALA A 56 -15.65 -1.15 -1.23
C ALA A 56 -14.60 -1.10 -0.11
N GLN A 57 -14.07 -2.27 0.27
CA GLN A 57 -13.00 -2.35 1.27
C GLN A 57 -11.70 -1.71 0.76
N ARG A 58 -11.33 -1.98 -0.50
CA ARG A 58 -10.17 -1.35 -1.13
C ARG A 58 -10.33 0.18 -1.21
N ALA A 59 -11.52 0.65 -1.57
CA ALA A 59 -11.81 2.08 -1.63
C ALA A 59 -11.70 2.75 -0.26
N LYS A 60 -12.18 2.10 0.81
CA LYS A 60 -12.04 2.60 2.19
C LYS A 60 -10.57 2.68 2.61
N THR A 61 -9.83 1.60 2.43
CA THR A 61 -8.40 1.56 2.79
C THR A 61 -7.59 2.58 2.00
N LYS A 62 -7.92 2.78 0.71
CA LYS A 62 -7.28 3.81 -0.11
C LYS A 62 -7.60 5.21 0.39
N ALA A 63 -8.86 5.50 0.71
CA ALA A 63 -9.28 6.80 1.25
C ALA A 63 -8.60 7.11 2.61
N GLU A 64 -8.46 6.11 3.48
CA GLU A 64 -7.73 6.24 4.74
C GLU A 64 -6.24 6.54 4.50
N ALA A 65 -5.60 5.83 3.56
CA ALA A 65 -4.22 6.07 3.18
C ALA A 65 -4.03 7.47 2.57
N GLU A 66 -4.94 7.92 1.71
CA GLU A 66 -4.92 9.28 1.14
C GLU A 66 -5.10 10.36 2.22
N ALA A 67 -5.96 10.14 3.21
CA ALA A 67 -6.14 11.06 4.34
C ALA A 67 -4.88 11.17 5.20
N ILE A 68 -4.19 10.04 5.43
CA ILE A 68 -2.90 10.03 6.13
C ILE A 68 -1.82 10.73 5.29
N ALA A 69 -1.79 10.47 3.98
CA ALA A 69 -0.86 11.12 3.06
C ALA A 69 -1.01 12.64 3.05
N ALA A 70 -2.25 13.15 3.07
CA ALA A 70 -2.52 14.57 3.15
C ALA A 70 -2.01 15.19 4.46
N LYS A 71 -2.24 14.52 5.60
CA LYS A 71 -1.73 14.96 6.89
C LYS A 71 -0.20 15.01 6.92
N ILE A 72 0.46 14.01 6.36
CA ILE A 72 1.93 13.98 6.26
C ILE A 72 2.45 15.13 5.42
N ALA A 73 1.83 15.42 4.28
CA ALA A 73 2.23 16.51 3.40
C ALA A 73 2.04 17.91 4.04
N GLU A 74 1.03 18.07 4.88
CA GLU A 74 0.74 19.31 5.59
C GLU A 74 1.59 19.51 6.86
N THR A 75 2.22 18.45 7.37
CA THR A 75 2.99 18.50 8.62
C THR A 75 4.49 18.42 8.33
N PRO A 76 5.19 19.56 8.14
CA PRO A 76 6.64 19.54 8.02
C PRO A 76 7.25 19.15 9.36
N ILE A 77 8.24 18.25 9.33
CA ILE A 77 8.94 17.80 10.54
C ILE A 77 10.24 18.55 10.69
N THR A 78 10.49 19.01 11.92
CA THR A 78 11.77 19.61 12.29
C THR A 78 12.48 18.73 13.30
N ILE A 79 13.63 18.18 12.91
CA ILE A 79 14.45 17.34 13.78
C ILE A 79 15.66 18.17 14.25
N LYS A 80 15.84 18.25 15.56
CA LYS A 80 17.00 18.89 16.16
C LYS A 80 18.13 17.89 16.30
N ALA A 81 19.26 18.17 15.70
CA ALA A 81 20.44 17.32 15.79
C ALA A 81 21.70 18.14 16.13
N LYS A 82 22.63 17.52 16.84
CA LYS A 82 23.92 18.17 17.14
C LYS A 82 24.77 18.26 15.90
N VAL A 83 25.21 19.47 15.59
CA VAL A 83 26.02 19.78 14.39
C VAL A 83 27.48 19.97 14.81
N GLY A 84 28.39 19.39 14.04
CA GLY A 84 29.83 19.63 14.18
C GLY A 84 30.30 20.75 13.26
N GLU A 85 31.60 20.90 13.19
CA GLU A 85 32.24 21.84 12.27
C GLU A 85 31.86 21.47 10.81
N GLU A 86 31.62 22.46 9.96
CA GLU A 86 31.21 22.34 8.56
C GLU A 86 29.75 21.87 8.32
N GLY A 87 28.80 21.98 9.28
CA GLY A 87 27.40 21.64 9.06
C GLY A 87 27.11 20.13 8.96
N LYS A 88 28.08 19.30 9.33
CA LYS A 88 27.91 17.84 9.41
C LYS A 88 27.33 17.45 10.77
N LEU A 89 26.37 16.55 10.79
CA LEU A 89 25.78 16.04 12.01
C LEU A 89 26.78 15.15 12.78
N PHE A 90 26.81 15.27 14.12
CA PHE A 90 27.46 14.30 15.01
C PHE A 90 26.61 13.03 15.13
N GLY A 91 26.31 12.39 14.01
CA GLY A 91 25.44 11.23 13.92
C GLY A 91 24.70 11.23 12.59
N SER A 92 23.68 10.42 12.50
CA SER A 92 22.78 10.34 11.34
C SER A 92 21.35 10.36 11.79
N VAL A 93 20.50 11.11 11.10
CA VAL A 93 19.05 11.01 11.26
C VAL A 93 18.59 9.75 10.56
N THR A 94 17.94 8.88 11.33
CA THR A 94 17.47 7.58 10.87
C THR A 94 15.95 7.58 10.66
N ASN A 95 15.44 6.57 9.96
CA ASN A 95 13.98 6.37 9.82
C ASN A 95 13.26 6.33 11.16
N ARG A 96 13.93 5.86 12.22
CA ARG A 96 13.38 5.79 13.57
C ARG A 96 13.12 7.17 14.14
N ASP A 97 14.06 8.08 14.00
CA ASP A 97 13.96 9.44 14.55
C ASP A 97 12.82 10.22 13.87
N ILE A 98 12.66 9.99 12.56
CA ILE A 98 11.57 10.57 11.78
C ILE A 98 10.21 10.02 12.24
N VAL A 99 10.10 8.70 12.45
CA VAL A 99 8.85 8.07 12.91
C VAL A 99 8.49 8.52 14.32
N GLU A 100 9.46 8.65 15.23
CA GLU A 100 9.23 9.18 16.60
C GLU A 100 8.71 10.62 16.55
N THR A 101 9.32 11.48 15.74
CA THR A 101 8.86 12.88 15.58
C THR A 101 7.49 12.98 14.91
N LEU A 102 7.18 12.09 13.95
CA LEU A 102 5.84 11.99 13.35
C LEU A 102 4.78 11.54 14.37
N ALA A 103 5.12 10.59 15.22
CA ALA A 103 4.22 10.13 16.27
C ALA A 103 3.92 11.25 17.29
N GLU A 104 4.91 12.10 17.63
CA GLU A 104 4.71 13.32 18.44
C GLU A 104 3.79 14.33 17.75
N ALA A 105 3.84 14.43 16.42
CA ALA A 105 2.94 15.24 15.62
C ALA A 105 1.54 14.63 15.41
N GLY A 106 1.29 13.43 15.97
CA GLY A 106 0.00 12.74 15.94
C GLY A 106 -0.24 11.88 14.68
N VAL A 107 0.82 11.56 13.93
CA VAL A 107 0.74 10.67 12.77
C VAL A 107 1.54 9.40 13.05
N GLU A 108 0.84 8.30 13.30
CA GLU A 108 1.49 7.00 13.50
C GLU A 108 1.77 6.33 12.14
N ILE A 109 3.03 6.03 11.88
CA ILE A 109 3.49 5.37 10.65
C ILE A 109 4.47 4.26 11.01
N ASP A 110 4.42 3.15 10.28
CA ASP A 110 5.41 2.09 10.41
C ASP A 110 6.72 2.54 9.73
N ARG A 111 7.84 2.34 10.45
CA ARG A 111 9.21 2.60 9.92
C ARG A 111 9.52 1.90 8.60
N ARG A 112 8.81 0.82 8.27
CA ARG A 112 8.98 0.07 7.02
C ARG A 112 8.36 0.77 5.83
N THR A 113 7.41 1.66 6.07
CA THR A 113 6.73 2.42 5.02
C THR A 113 7.52 3.66 4.61
N LEU A 114 8.49 4.06 5.43
CA LEU A 114 9.38 5.20 5.16
C LEU A 114 10.55 4.74 4.28
N SER A 115 10.64 5.29 3.09
CA SER A 115 11.76 5.07 2.18
C SER A 115 12.65 6.32 2.14
N MET A 116 13.70 6.32 2.96
CA MET A 116 14.82 7.24 2.80
C MET A 116 15.89 6.57 1.94
N GLY A 117 16.49 7.29 1.00
CA GLY A 117 17.63 6.79 0.24
C GLY A 117 18.82 6.53 1.16
N ASP A 118 19.45 7.58 1.64
CA ASP A 118 20.57 7.52 2.57
C ASP A 118 20.25 8.23 3.89
N ALA A 119 20.89 7.79 4.97
CA ALA A 119 20.78 8.46 6.27
C ALA A 119 21.27 9.92 6.16
N ILE A 120 20.48 10.86 6.69
CA ILE A 120 20.79 12.30 6.63
C ILE A 120 21.98 12.59 7.57
N LYS A 121 23.03 13.15 7.02
CA LYS A 121 24.27 13.48 7.75
C LYS A 121 24.61 14.97 7.77
N SER A 122 23.76 15.80 7.18
CA SER A 122 23.94 17.25 7.10
C SER A 122 22.67 17.99 7.49
N THR A 123 22.81 19.26 7.87
CA THR A 123 21.67 20.15 8.10
C THR A 123 21.04 20.56 6.78
N GLY A 124 19.72 20.78 6.78
CA GLY A 124 19.00 21.24 5.61
C GLY A 124 17.59 20.66 5.51
N ALA A 125 16.97 20.90 4.35
CA ALA A 125 15.66 20.35 4.01
C ALA A 125 15.85 19.09 3.14
N PHE A 126 15.21 18.01 3.52
CA PHE A 126 15.25 16.73 2.83
C PHE A 126 13.85 16.23 2.58
N ASP A 127 13.63 15.64 1.41
CA ASP A 127 12.37 15.02 1.06
C ASP A 127 12.47 13.51 1.26
N SER A 128 11.56 12.95 2.05
CA SER A 128 11.45 11.50 2.28
C SER A 128 10.14 10.99 1.72
N GLN A 129 10.16 9.83 1.08
CA GLN A 129 8.96 9.21 0.55
C GLN A 129 8.38 8.21 1.55
N VAL A 130 7.08 8.32 1.81
CA VAL A 130 6.33 7.41 2.66
C VAL A 130 5.38 6.60 1.80
N LYS A 131 5.55 5.28 1.76
CA LYS A 131 4.68 4.36 1.03
C LYS A 131 3.59 3.84 1.96
N LEU A 132 2.39 4.33 1.81
CA LEU A 132 1.24 3.96 2.66
C LEU A 132 0.50 2.71 2.17
N GLY A 133 0.98 2.08 1.09
CA GLY A 133 0.33 0.93 0.46
C GLY A 133 -0.66 1.32 -0.63
N MET A 134 -1.14 0.34 -1.40
CA MET A 134 -2.10 0.52 -2.51
C MET A 134 -1.73 1.64 -3.49
N ASP A 135 -0.44 1.76 -3.84
CA ASP A 135 0.11 2.77 -4.74
C ASP A 135 -0.07 4.23 -4.24
N VAL A 136 -0.30 4.43 -2.94
CA VAL A 136 -0.34 5.75 -2.31
C VAL A 136 1.03 6.07 -1.73
N GLU A 137 1.66 7.10 -2.27
CA GLU A 137 2.94 7.63 -1.79
C GLU A 137 2.73 9.06 -1.30
N ALA A 138 3.35 9.40 -0.17
CA ALA A 138 3.37 10.76 0.35
C ALA A 138 4.80 11.27 0.42
N THR A 139 5.01 12.53 0.09
CA THR A 139 6.30 13.19 0.26
C THR A 139 6.32 13.94 1.59
N LEU A 140 7.22 13.55 2.46
CA LEU A 140 7.44 14.18 3.76
C LEU A 140 8.62 15.13 3.69
N LYS A 141 8.43 16.38 4.09
CA LYS A 141 9.51 17.37 4.21
C LYS A 141 10.11 17.31 5.62
N VAL A 142 11.38 16.96 5.68
CA VAL A 142 12.15 16.85 6.92
C VAL A 142 13.16 18.00 6.97
N TYR A 143 13.04 18.85 7.97
CA TYR A 143 14.00 19.92 8.23
C TYR A 143 14.92 19.51 9.38
N VAL A 144 16.20 19.46 9.11
CA VAL A 144 17.22 19.17 10.12
C VAL A 144 17.87 20.49 10.51
N VAL A 145 17.68 20.87 11.77
CA VAL A 145 18.23 22.10 12.36
C VAL A 145 19.21 21.77 13.48
N GLU A 146 20.10 22.72 13.76
CA GLU A 146 21.04 22.63 14.88
C GLU A 146 20.25 22.65 16.22
N ALA A 147 20.65 21.76 17.09
CA ALA A 147 20.09 21.67 18.44
C ALA A 147 20.67 22.70 19.39
#